data_0179bcea127b649a6f1b7d33b4622254
#
_entry.id   0179bcea127b649a6f1b7d33b4622254
#
_cell.length_a   1.000
_cell.length_b   1.000
_cell.length_c   1.000
_cell.angle_alpha   90.00
_cell.angle_beta   90.00
_cell.angle_gamma   90.00
#
_symmetry.space_group_name_H-M   'P 1'
#
loop_
_entity.id
_entity.type
_entity.pdbx_description
1 polymer ?
#
loop_
_entity_poly.entity_id
_entity_poly.type
_entity_poly.pdbx_seq_one_letter_code
_entity_poly.pdbx_strand_id
1 'polypeptide(L)'
;TQEMGLGFNIGNSLDSTGYGNYDDITSFEKSYGNPAVTKEMVDTIKAKGFDSVRIPTSWFRHVTKTTDENGNPVYTIDSRWLERVKEVVDYAYQQNMYVILNLHHEEWINRSDFATAYEEMSPQLKQMWTQIATYFADYDQHLIFEGMNEPRAANSGALEWNGNAECYEVVNKLDNDFIETVRSVDSPYKDTRLLMIPGYAASAYSSIYGYLEIPEDDNYIAASVHAYCPYNFAMGDGDHMTFSDTNKTELDKIFKDIQTTFTNEDIPVVIGEFSASNYNNTEARVDWATYYLNWAKKLGIPCFLWDNNAINNGSNASESHGYLDRSSLQWFSASEPVIDAMLSVLDDSSVKWGSERHLPEYKHSDLSDATSV
;
A
#
# COMPACT_ATOMS: atom_id res chain seq x y z
N THR A 1 -0.32 7.00 13.13
CA THR A 1 0.10 5.66 12.63
C THR A 1 -0.24 4.53 13.60
N GLN A 2 -0.15 4.71 14.93
CA GLN A 2 -0.48 3.66 15.90
C GLN A 2 -1.90 3.09 15.70
N GLU A 3 -2.88 3.95 15.44
CA GLU A 3 -4.28 3.58 15.25
C GLU A 3 -4.54 2.82 13.94
N MET A 4 -3.60 2.85 13.00
CA MET A 4 -3.68 2.03 11.77
C MET A 4 -3.37 0.56 12.04
N GLY A 5 -2.67 0.25 13.15
CA GLY A 5 -2.39 -1.11 13.62
C GLY A 5 -1.84 -2.05 12.56
N LEU A 6 -2.44 -3.23 12.45
CA LEU A 6 -2.21 -4.17 11.36
C LEU A 6 -3.27 -3.97 10.28
N GLY A 7 -2.83 -3.75 9.06
CA GLY A 7 -3.69 -3.61 7.90
C GLY A 7 -3.75 -4.87 7.04
N PHE A 8 -4.79 -4.95 6.21
CA PHE A 8 -5.03 -6.04 5.28
C PHE A 8 -5.20 -5.51 3.86
N ASN A 9 -4.45 -6.03 2.90
CA ASN A 9 -4.68 -5.75 1.49
C ASN A 9 -5.78 -6.66 0.94
N ILE A 10 -6.80 -6.07 0.32
CA ILE A 10 -7.77 -6.83 -0.48
C ILE A 10 -7.24 -6.89 -1.91
N GLY A 11 -6.15 -7.65 -2.09
CA GLY A 11 -5.42 -7.75 -3.36
C GLY A 11 -6.10 -8.68 -4.37
N ASN A 12 -5.75 -8.56 -5.64
CA ASN A 12 -6.35 -9.29 -6.76
C ASN A 12 -7.88 -9.15 -6.83
N SER A 13 -8.36 -7.93 -6.58
CA SER A 13 -9.77 -7.55 -6.63
C SER A 13 -9.94 -6.28 -7.48
N LEU A 14 -10.05 -5.08 -6.88
CA LEU A 14 -10.16 -3.84 -7.64
C LEU A 14 -8.86 -3.49 -8.40
N ASP A 15 -7.74 -4.08 -8.04
CA ASP A 15 -6.47 -4.00 -8.76
C ASP A 15 -6.38 -4.91 -10.00
N SER A 16 -7.35 -5.79 -10.20
CA SER A 16 -7.38 -6.68 -11.36
C SER A 16 -7.42 -5.92 -12.68
N THR A 17 -6.59 -6.34 -13.64
CA THR A 17 -6.41 -5.64 -14.93
C THR A 17 -7.09 -6.32 -16.10
N GLY A 18 -7.87 -7.38 -15.87
CA GLY A 18 -8.61 -8.09 -16.89
C GLY A 18 -9.80 -7.29 -17.43
N TYR A 19 -10.42 -7.83 -18.46
CA TYR A 19 -11.61 -7.24 -19.05
C TYR A 19 -12.86 -7.64 -18.26
N GLY A 20 -13.80 -6.71 -18.17
CA GLY A 20 -15.11 -6.90 -17.56
C GLY A 20 -16.21 -6.28 -18.42
N ASN A 21 -17.41 -6.19 -17.86
CA ASN A 21 -18.58 -5.62 -18.49
C ASN A 21 -19.22 -4.57 -17.59
N TYR A 22 -19.47 -3.40 -18.11
CA TYR A 22 -20.12 -2.31 -17.35
C TYR A 22 -21.62 -2.55 -17.04
N ASP A 23 -22.23 -3.57 -17.61
CA ASP A 23 -23.56 -4.05 -17.15
C ASP A 23 -23.47 -4.82 -15.83
N ASP A 24 -22.29 -5.36 -15.51
CA ASP A 24 -21.90 -5.89 -14.20
C ASP A 24 -20.52 -5.32 -13.87
N ILE A 25 -20.48 -4.19 -13.17
CA ILE A 25 -19.23 -3.50 -12.81
C ILE A 25 -18.30 -4.38 -12.00
N THR A 26 -18.83 -5.32 -11.21
CA THR A 26 -18.03 -6.24 -10.40
C THR A 26 -17.29 -7.29 -11.24
N SER A 27 -17.62 -7.43 -12.51
CA SER A 27 -16.93 -8.37 -13.41
C SER A 27 -15.45 -8.03 -13.60
N PHE A 28 -15.08 -6.74 -13.47
CA PHE A 28 -13.67 -6.31 -13.58
C PHE A 28 -12.84 -6.84 -12.40
N GLU A 29 -13.33 -6.69 -11.17
CA GLU A 29 -12.64 -7.17 -9.97
C GLU A 29 -12.58 -8.71 -9.87
N LYS A 30 -13.48 -9.41 -10.57
CA LYS A 30 -13.50 -10.88 -10.68
C LYS A 30 -12.56 -11.42 -11.75
N SER A 31 -11.89 -10.57 -12.53
CA SER A 31 -11.11 -11.00 -13.70
C SER A 31 -9.85 -11.81 -13.36
N TYR A 32 -9.37 -11.75 -12.11
CA TYR A 32 -8.30 -12.63 -11.60
C TYR A 32 -8.82 -13.89 -10.90
N GLY A 33 -10.14 -14.15 -10.98
CA GLY A 33 -10.77 -15.37 -10.46
C GLY A 33 -11.27 -15.28 -9.02
N ASN A 34 -11.14 -14.13 -8.37
CA ASN A 34 -11.68 -13.90 -7.04
C ASN A 34 -13.16 -13.49 -7.09
N PRO A 35 -13.96 -13.74 -6.05
CA PRO A 35 -15.29 -13.15 -5.95
C PRO A 35 -15.20 -11.63 -5.78
N ALA A 36 -16.30 -10.94 -6.10
CA ALA A 36 -16.41 -9.51 -5.83
C ALA A 36 -16.25 -9.22 -4.33
N VAL A 37 -15.66 -8.06 -4.01
CA VAL A 37 -15.53 -7.62 -2.61
C VAL A 37 -16.92 -7.33 -2.04
N THR A 38 -17.19 -7.88 -0.86
CA THR A 38 -18.46 -7.66 -0.16
C THR A 38 -18.22 -7.02 1.21
N LYS A 39 -19.29 -6.45 1.77
CA LYS A 39 -19.25 -5.92 3.14
C LYS A 39 -18.89 -7.01 4.15
N GLU A 40 -19.46 -8.20 4.00
CA GLU A 40 -19.21 -9.34 4.89
C GLU A 40 -17.74 -9.78 4.88
N MET A 41 -17.05 -9.64 3.74
CA MET A 41 -15.61 -9.86 3.66
C MET A 41 -14.85 -8.86 4.54
N VAL A 42 -15.18 -7.58 4.46
CA VAL A 42 -14.57 -6.53 5.28
C VAL A 42 -14.93 -6.71 6.76
N ASP A 43 -16.17 -7.09 7.06
CA ASP A 43 -16.61 -7.40 8.42
C ASP A 43 -15.79 -8.56 9.01
N THR A 44 -15.48 -9.58 8.21
CA THR A 44 -14.63 -10.72 8.62
C THR A 44 -13.20 -10.29 8.91
N ILE A 45 -12.63 -9.43 8.06
CA ILE A 45 -11.29 -8.86 8.25
C ILE A 45 -11.24 -8.06 9.57
N LYS A 46 -12.22 -7.18 9.79
CA LYS A 46 -12.28 -6.40 11.04
C LYS A 46 -12.47 -7.28 12.27
N ALA A 47 -13.35 -8.26 12.20
CA ALA A 47 -13.62 -9.19 13.31
C ALA A 47 -12.39 -10.01 13.70
N LYS A 48 -11.43 -10.23 12.78
CA LYS A 48 -10.16 -10.91 13.08
C LYS A 48 -9.21 -10.03 13.90
N GLY A 49 -9.34 -8.70 13.83
CA GLY A 49 -8.51 -7.76 14.58
C GLY A 49 -7.69 -6.79 13.71
N PHE A 50 -8.00 -6.69 12.42
CA PHE A 50 -7.38 -5.68 11.55
C PHE A 50 -8.03 -4.31 11.75
N ASP A 51 -7.23 -3.27 11.97
CA ASP A 51 -7.70 -1.90 12.18
C ASP A 51 -7.79 -1.10 10.88
N SER A 52 -7.18 -1.60 9.82
CA SER A 52 -7.08 -0.90 8.54
C SER A 52 -7.12 -1.86 7.36
N VAL A 53 -7.51 -1.33 6.19
CA VAL A 53 -7.43 -2.03 4.92
C VAL A 53 -6.74 -1.17 3.88
N ARG A 54 -6.01 -1.81 2.99
CA ARG A 54 -5.57 -1.20 1.72
C ARG A 54 -6.42 -1.80 0.62
N ILE A 55 -6.97 -0.94 -0.22
CA ILE A 55 -7.82 -1.31 -1.35
C ILE A 55 -7.03 -0.97 -2.63
N PRO A 56 -6.16 -1.89 -3.07
CA PRO A 56 -5.45 -1.73 -4.33
C PRO A 56 -6.46 -1.55 -5.46
N THR A 57 -6.31 -0.48 -6.26
CA THR A 57 -7.29 -0.15 -7.29
C THR A 57 -6.58 0.23 -8.59
N SER A 58 -6.91 -0.46 -9.68
CA SER A 58 -6.44 -0.14 -11.03
C SER A 58 -7.51 0.64 -11.78
N TRP A 59 -7.10 1.72 -12.44
CA TRP A 59 -8.01 2.69 -13.03
C TRP A 59 -7.92 2.76 -14.54
N PHE A 60 -6.79 2.37 -15.15
CA PHE A 60 -6.51 2.63 -16.56
C PHE A 60 -7.56 2.08 -17.54
N ARG A 61 -8.22 0.97 -17.20
CA ARG A 61 -9.32 0.42 -18.02
C ARG A 61 -10.64 1.17 -17.88
N HIS A 62 -10.70 2.06 -16.91
CA HIS A 62 -11.88 2.85 -16.57
C HIS A 62 -11.70 4.32 -16.90
N VAL A 63 -10.66 4.65 -17.69
CA VAL A 63 -10.34 6.01 -18.11
C VAL A 63 -10.55 6.17 -19.59
N THR A 64 -11.35 7.17 -19.98
CA THR A 64 -11.49 7.60 -21.37
C THR A 64 -10.55 8.76 -21.64
N LYS A 65 -9.76 8.66 -22.70
CA LYS A 65 -8.90 9.74 -23.20
C LYS A 65 -9.57 10.44 -24.36
N THR A 66 -9.73 11.74 -24.26
CA THR A 66 -10.21 12.63 -25.32
C THR A 66 -9.21 13.78 -25.51
N THR A 67 -9.54 14.74 -26.36
CA THR A 67 -8.70 15.92 -26.59
C THR A 67 -9.58 17.17 -26.50
N ASP A 68 -9.11 18.19 -25.79
CA ASP A 68 -9.80 19.47 -25.69
C ASP A 68 -9.66 20.30 -26.98
N GLU A 69 -10.29 21.49 -27.02
CA GLU A 69 -10.24 22.42 -28.15
C GLU A 69 -8.83 22.96 -28.46
N ASN A 70 -7.91 22.90 -27.52
CA ASN A 70 -6.52 23.32 -27.63
C ASN A 70 -5.57 22.18 -27.99
N GLY A 71 -6.08 20.96 -28.14
CA GLY A 71 -5.29 19.78 -28.46
C GLY A 71 -4.67 19.07 -27.25
N ASN A 72 -5.01 19.45 -26.02
CA ASN A 72 -4.49 18.81 -24.82
C ASN A 72 -5.28 17.52 -24.51
N PRO A 73 -4.62 16.49 -23.95
CA PRO A 73 -5.30 15.27 -23.53
C PRO A 73 -6.20 15.52 -22.31
N VAL A 74 -7.41 14.96 -22.36
CA VAL A 74 -8.37 14.97 -21.26
C VAL A 74 -8.66 13.53 -20.85
N TYR A 75 -8.43 13.21 -19.59
CA TYR A 75 -8.62 11.89 -19.01
C TYR A 75 -9.83 11.91 -18.07
N THR A 76 -10.83 11.09 -18.34
CA THR A 76 -12.06 11.04 -17.55
C THR A 76 -12.27 9.65 -17.00
N ILE A 77 -12.37 9.53 -15.67
CA ILE A 77 -12.66 8.27 -14.99
C ILE A 77 -14.17 7.97 -15.15
N ASP A 78 -14.50 6.73 -15.47
CA ASP A 78 -15.90 6.28 -15.56
C ASP A 78 -16.57 6.37 -14.17
N SER A 79 -17.70 7.07 -14.08
CA SER A 79 -18.41 7.31 -12.82
C SER A 79 -18.88 6.02 -12.15
N ARG A 80 -19.22 4.98 -12.94
CA ARG A 80 -19.63 3.68 -12.41
C ARG A 80 -18.50 2.99 -11.66
N TRP A 81 -17.25 3.17 -12.12
CA TRP A 81 -16.08 2.65 -11.41
C TRP A 81 -15.82 3.44 -10.12
N LEU A 82 -15.90 4.77 -10.16
CA LEU A 82 -15.79 5.60 -8.96
C LEU A 82 -16.86 5.22 -7.91
N GLU A 83 -18.11 4.98 -8.33
CA GLU A 83 -19.18 4.52 -7.44
C GLU A 83 -18.87 3.15 -6.83
N ARG A 84 -18.34 2.20 -7.63
CA ARG A 84 -17.95 0.89 -7.11
C ARG A 84 -16.77 0.97 -6.13
N VAL A 85 -15.76 1.74 -6.45
CA VAL A 85 -14.62 1.97 -5.55
C VAL A 85 -15.11 2.59 -4.24
N LYS A 86 -15.98 3.60 -4.32
CA LYS A 86 -16.59 4.22 -3.14
C LYS A 86 -17.35 3.21 -2.29
N GLU A 87 -18.15 2.36 -2.90
CA GLU A 87 -18.89 1.31 -2.18
C GLU A 87 -17.95 0.41 -1.37
N VAL A 88 -16.83 -0.03 -1.96
CA VAL A 88 -15.85 -0.87 -1.26
C VAL A 88 -15.12 -0.10 -0.16
N VAL A 89 -14.74 1.15 -0.42
CA VAL A 89 -14.16 2.05 0.61
C VAL A 89 -15.13 2.19 1.79
N ASP A 90 -16.41 2.40 1.51
CA ASP A 90 -17.44 2.60 2.54
C ASP A 90 -17.62 1.37 3.43
N TYR A 91 -17.41 0.15 2.94
CA TYR A 91 -17.49 -1.06 3.76
C TYR A 91 -16.54 -1.03 4.98
N ALA A 92 -15.38 -0.42 4.83
CA ALA A 92 -14.40 -0.27 5.91
C ALA A 92 -14.53 1.08 6.62
N TYR A 93 -14.66 2.17 5.87
CA TYR A 93 -14.72 3.52 6.39
C TYR A 93 -15.87 3.72 7.39
N GLN A 94 -17.07 3.21 7.08
CA GLN A 94 -18.24 3.29 7.96
C GLN A 94 -18.09 2.50 9.27
N GLN A 95 -17.06 1.66 9.38
CA GLN A 95 -16.70 0.92 10.59
C GLN A 95 -15.53 1.56 11.35
N ASN A 96 -15.16 2.79 11.00
CA ASN A 96 -14.00 3.52 11.55
C ASN A 96 -12.66 2.78 11.34
N MET A 97 -12.52 2.03 10.24
CA MET A 97 -11.23 1.52 9.81
C MET A 97 -10.48 2.58 9.03
N TYR A 98 -9.16 2.56 9.10
CA TYR A 98 -8.32 3.32 8.16
C TYR A 98 -8.34 2.62 6.80
N VAL A 99 -8.44 3.40 5.74
CA VAL A 99 -8.51 2.90 4.36
C VAL A 99 -7.44 3.57 3.52
N ILE A 100 -6.59 2.79 2.86
CA ILE A 100 -5.65 3.28 1.85
C ILE A 100 -6.24 3.00 0.47
N LEU A 101 -6.35 4.04 -0.35
CA LEU A 101 -6.77 3.98 -1.75
C LEU A 101 -5.65 4.50 -2.64
N ASN A 102 -5.35 3.81 -3.75
CA ASN A 102 -4.21 4.12 -4.61
C ASN A 102 -4.51 4.07 -6.11
N LEU A 103 -3.48 4.41 -6.91
CA LEU A 103 -3.33 3.99 -8.31
C LEU A 103 -2.42 2.75 -8.32
N HIS A 104 -2.98 1.55 -8.62
CA HIS A 104 -2.25 0.29 -8.44
C HIS A 104 -1.55 -0.17 -9.72
N HIS A 105 -2.17 -0.99 -10.55
CA HIS A 105 -1.60 -1.44 -11.81
C HIS A 105 -1.98 -0.49 -12.94
N GLU A 106 -1.13 0.50 -13.19
CA GLU A 106 -1.34 1.51 -14.22
C GLU A 106 -0.33 1.33 -15.35
N GLU A 107 -0.78 0.77 -16.50
CA GLU A 107 0.10 0.48 -17.64
C GLU A 107 0.79 1.73 -18.21
N TRP A 108 0.18 2.90 -18.03
CA TRP A 108 0.73 4.18 -18.46
C TRP A 108 1.81 4.73 -17.52
N ILE A 109 1.90 4.23 -16.28
CA ILE A 109 3.01 4.47 -15.34
C ILE A 109 4.08 3.39 -15.52
N ASN A 110 3.69 2.11 -15.43
CA ASN A 110 4.62 0.99 -15.46
C ASN A 110 4.95 0.62 -16.92
N ARG A 111 5.86 1.37 -17.51
CA ARG A 111 6.23 1.31 -18.94
C ARG A 111 7.75 1.23 -19.11
N SER A 112 8.22 0.61 -20.19
CA SER A 112 9.65 0.36 -20.40
C SER A 112 10.49 1.62 -20.59
N ASP A 113 9.89 2.72 -21.05
CA ASP A 113 10.51 4.04 -21.24
C ASP A 113 10.24 5.02 -20.08
N PHE A 114 9.94 4.49 -18.90
CA PHE A 114 9.58 5.24 -17.69
C PHE A 114 10.49 6.46 -17.43
N ALA A 115 11.82 6.31 -17.56
CA ALA A 115 12.80 7.35 -17.30
C ALA A 115 12.64 8.59 -18.19
N THR A 116 11.95 8.50 -19.33
CA THR A 116 11.78 9.57 -20.30
C THR A 116 10.33 9.99 -20.53
N ALA A 117 9.38 9.35 -19.86
CA ALA A 117 7.95 9.50 -20.12
C ALA A 117 7.23 10.49 -19.19
N TYR A 118 7.94 11.24 -18.35
CA TYR A 118 7.34 12.13 -17.36
C TYR A 118 6.30 13.08 -17.96
N GLU A 119 6.62 13.75 -19.08
CA GLU A 119 5.73 14.73 -19.74
C GLU A 119 4.41 14.11 -20.25
N GLU A 120 4.40 12.79 -20.47
CA GLU A 120 3.19 12.06 -20.85
C GLU A 120 2.41 11.59 -19.62
N MET A 121 3.10 11.16 -18.56
CA MET A 121 2.51 10.61 -17.34
C MET A 121 1.91 11.70 -16.44
N SER A 122 2.61 12.81 -16.26
CA SER A 122 2.22 13.87 -15.33
C SER A 122 0.81 14.44 -15.56
N PRO A 123 0.38 14.77 -16.79
CA PRO A 123 -0.97 15.28 -17.01
C PRO A 123 -2.07 14.26 -16.67
N GLN A 124 -1.82 12.98 -16.94
CA GLN A 124 -2.78 11.92 -16.60
C GLN A 124 -2.86 11.72 -15.09
N LEU A 125 -1.72 11.67 -14.39
CA LEU A 125 -1.66 11.54 -12.94
C LEU A 125 -2.46 12.65 -12.25
N LYS A 126 -2.19 13.89 -12.63
CA LYS A 126 -2.85 15.08 -12.06
C LYS A 126 -4.37 15.06 -12.29
N GLN A 127 -4.80 14.75 -13.51
CA GLN A 127 -6.22 14.71 -13.83
C GLN A 127 -6.95 13.58 -13.11
N MET A 128 -6.32 12.41 -12.98
CA MET A 128 -6.91 11.29 -12.24
C MET A 128 -7.01 11.60 -10.75
N TRP A 129 -5.94 12.08 -10.13
CA TRP A 129 -5.97 12.43 -8.70
C TRP A 129 -6.89 13.62 -8.40
N THR A 130 -7.02 14.58 -9.31
CA THR A 130 -8.04 15.65 -9.17
C THR A 130 -9.44 15.05 -9.05
N GLN A 131 -9.80 14.11 -9.92
CA GLN A 131 -11.10 13.46 -9.91
C GLN A 131 -11.31 12.61 -8.66
N ILE A 132 -10.33 11.78 -8.29
CA ILE A 132 -10.40 10.91 -7.12
C ILE A 132 -10.49 11.75 -5.84
N ALA A 133 -9.59 12.72 -5.65
CA ALA A 133 -9.56 13.55 -4.45
C ALA A 133 -10.82 14.42 -4.31
N THR A 134 -11.38 14.90 -5.42
CA THR A 134 -12.66 15.62 -5.44
C THR A 134 -13.82 14.70 -5.04
N TYR A 135 -13.86 13.49 -5.58
CA TYR A 135 -14.93 12.53 -5.29
C TYR A 135 -14.97 12.11 -3.83
N PHE A 136 -13.81 12.04 -3.17
CA PHE A 136 -13.64 11.67 -1.77
C PHE A 136 -13.32 12.87 -0.85
N ALA A 137 -13.64 14.10 -1.27
CA ALA A 137 -13.25 15.31 -0.56
C ALA A 137 -13.76 15.39 0.89
N ASP A 138 -14.96 14.85 1.15
CA ASP A 138 -15.62 14.89 2.47
C ASP A 138 -15.20 13.77 3.42
N TYR A 139 -14.37 12.81 2.97
CA TYR A 139 -13.84 11.76 3.83
C TYR A 139 -12.75 12.32 4.74
N ASP A 140 -12.78 11.97 6.01
CA ASP A 140 -11.84 12.47 7.02
C ASP A 140 -10.47 11.73 6.96
N GLN A 141 -9.68 11.86 8.03
CA GLN A 141 -8.35 11.27 8.15
C GLN A 141 -8.31 9.73 8.09
N HIS A 142 -9.45 9.05 8.16
CA HIS A 142 -9.50 7.60 8.00
C HIS A 142 -9.30 7.16 6.55
N LEU A 143 -9.51 8.05 5.56
CA LEU A 143 -9.17 7.77 4.17
C LEU A 143 -7.80 8.38 3.82
N ILE A 144 -6.88 7.54 3.43
CA ILE A 144 -5.50 7.84 3.08
C ILE A 144 -5.33 7.62 1.57
N PHE A 145 -4.61 8.52 0.90
CA PHE A 145 -4.29 8.35 -0.52
C PHE A 145 -2.83 7.94 -0.70
N GLU A 146 -2.60 6.94 -1.52
CA GLU A 146 -1.27 6.51 -1.96
C GLU A 146 -1.12 6.82 -3.45
N GLY A 147 -0.17 7.68 -3.79
CA GLY A 147 -0.05 8.29 -5.11
C GLY A 147 0.09 7.30 -6.24
N MET A 148 0.93 6.31 -6.06
CA MET A 148 1.22 5.22 -6.98
C MET A 148 1.55 3.96 -6.18
N ASN A 149 1.42 2.78 -6.80
CA ASN A 149 1.74 1.51 -6.16
C ASN A 149 3.26 1.21 -6.20
N GLU A 150 3.75 0.78 -7.34
CA GLU A 150 5.15 0.40 -7.58
C GLU A 150 5.62 1.00 -8.91
N PRO A 151 5.82 2.32 -8.98
CA PRO A 151 6.21 2.99 -10.22
C PRO A 151 7.58 2.52 -10.68
N ARG A 152 7.67 2.01 -11.91
CA ARG A 152 8.90 1.41 -12.43
C ARG A 152 8.95 1.30 -13.94
N ALA A 153 10.16 1.12 -14.46
CA ALA A 153 10.42 0.80 -15.86
C ALA A 153 10.10 -0.67 -16.14
N ALA A 154 8.82 -1.00 -16.32
CA ALA A 154 8.38 -2.38 -16.53
C ALA A 154 8.97 -3.01 -17.79
N ASN A 155 9.27 -4.30 -17.76
CA ASN A 155 9.84 -5.09 -18.85
C ASN A 155 11.22 -4.57 -19.34
N SER A 156 12.01 -3.93 -18.48
CA SER A 156 13.33 -3.38 -18.81
C SER A 156 14.50 -4.17 -18.19
N GLY A 157 14.30 -5.45 -17.91
CA GLY A 157 15.30 -6.33 -17.33
C GLY A 157 15.75 -5.90 -15.94
N ALA A 158 17.06 -5.75 -15.71
CA ALA A 158 17.57 -5.37 -14.39
C ALA A 158 17.13 -3.97 -13.94
N LEU A 159 16.79 -3.08 -14.87
CA LEU A 159 16.31 -1.73 -14.56
C LEU A 159 14.92 -1.77 -13.90
N GLU A 160 14.10 -2.76 -14.20
CA GLU A 160 12.73 -2.86 -13.71
C GLU A 160 12.64 -2.73 -12.19
N TRP A 161 13.48 -3.45 -11.45
CA TRP A 161 13.42 -3.46 -9.98
C TRP A 161 14.52 -2.64 -9.30
N ASN A 162 15.60 -2.30 -10.02
CA ASN A 162 16.69 -1.53 -9.44
C ASN A 162 16.62 -0.03 -9.79
N GLY A 163 16.06 0.32 -10.94
CA GLY A 163 16.04 1.70 -11.41
C GLY A 163 17.42 2.25 -11.73
N ASN A 164 17.46 3.55 -11.93
CA ASN A 164 18.66 4.38 -12.06
C ASN A 164 18.30 5.83 -11.67
N ALA A 165 19.27 6.74 -11.73
CA ALA A 165 19.07 8.13 -11.31
C ALA A 165 17.92 8.82 -12.05
N GLU A 166 17.80 8.60 -13.36
CA GLU A 166 16.74 9.17 -14.19
C GLU A 166 15.35 8.63 -13.78
N CYS A 167 15.27 7.34 -13.47
CA CYS A 167 14.04 6.74 -12.96
C CYS A 167 13.63 7.32 -11.60
N TYR A 168 14.59 7.50 -10.68
CA TYR A 168 14.31 8.06 -9.35
C TYR A 168 13.84 9.51 -9.43
N GLU A 169 14.44 10.32 -10.33
CA GLU A 169 14.00 11.68 -10.58
C GLU A 169 12.57 11.74 -11.11
N VAL A 170 12.19 10.81 -12.00
CA VAL A 170 10.82 10.74 -12.53
C VAL A 170 9.83 10.39 -11.43
N VAL A 171 10.15 9.42 -10.55
CA VAL A 171 9.28 9.08 -9.41
C VAL A 171 9.07 10.31 -8.52
N ASN A 172 10.13 10.99 -8.12
CA ASN A 172 10.02 12.17 -7.25
C ASN A 172 9.17 13.29 -7.89
N LYS A 173 9.29 13.51 -9.20
CA LYS A 173 8.45 14.48 -9.92
C LYS A 173 6.97 14.07 -9.91
N LEU A 174 6.67 12.78 -10.12
CA LEU A 174 5.30 12.29 -10.10
C LEU A 174 4.71 12.33 -8.68
N ASP A 175 5.49 12.05 -7.65
CA ASP A 175 5.08 12.17 -6.26
C ASP A 175 4.75 13.62 -5.89
N ASN A 176 5.57 14.58 -6.32
CA ASN A 176 5.28 16.00 -6.15
C ASN A 176 4.01 16.40 -6.87
N ASP A 177 3.81 15.96 -8.12
CA ASP A 177 2.58 16.20 -8.87
C ASP A 177 1.33 15.67 -8.14
N PHE A 178 1.43 14.48 -7.54
CA PHE A 178 0.38 13.90 -6.74
C PHE A 178 0.06 14.75 -5.50
N ILE A 179 1.08 15.09 -4.72
CA ILE A 179 0.93 15.89 -3.49
C ILE A 179 0.29 17.24 -3.83
N GLU A 180 0.86 18.01 -4.74
CA GLU A 180 0.36 19.31 -5.15
C GLU A 180 -1.09 19.24 -5.65
N THR A 181 -1.40 18.20 -6.43
CA THR A 181 -2.76 17.99 -6.96
C THR A 181 -3.76 17.76 -5.85
N VAL A 182 -3.48 16.83 -4.94
CA VAL A 182 -4.41 16.52 -3.84
C VAL A 182 -4.56 17.72 -2.90
N ARG A 183 -3.47 18.43 -2.56
CA ARG A 183 -3.50 19.62 -1.72
C ARG A 183 -4.24 20.81 -2.36
N SER A 184 -4.37 20.83 -3.69
CA SER A 184 -5.12 21.87 -4.41
C SER A 184 -6.64 21.64 -4.46
N VAL A 185 -7.10 20.41 -4.22
CA VAL A 185 -8.54 20.08 -4.24
C VAL A 185 -9.23 20.68 -3.02
N ASP A 186 -10.41 21.28 -3.26
CA ASP A 186 -11.22 21.84 -2.18
C ASP A 186 -11.78 20.73 -1.31
N SER A 187 -11.24 20.62 -0.10
CA SER A 187 -11.62 19.63 0.90
C SER A 187 -11.32 20.16 2.30
N PRO A 188 -12.19 19.90 3.29
CA PRO A 188 -11.91 20.22 4.69
C PRO A 188 -10.63 19.56 5.23
N TYR A 189 -10.22 18.47 4.60
CA TYR A 189 -9.10 17.63 5.05
C TYR A 189 -7.87 17.73 4.14
N LYS A 190 -7.84 18.64 3.16
CA LYS A 190 -6.75 18.72 2.17
C LYS A 190 -5.36 18.87 2.79
N ASP A 191 -5.26 19.63 3.88
CA ASP A 191 -3.97 19.94 4.54
C ASP A 191 -3.60 18.91 5.64
N THR A 192 -4.51 18.02 6.01
CA THR A 192 -4.33 17.06 7.12
C THR A 192 -4.49 15.59 6.71
N ARG A 193 -4.98 15.33 5.48
CA ARG A 193 -5.06 13.98 4.96
C ARG A 193 -3.65 13.40 4.78
N LEU A 194 -3.41 12.23 5.36
CA LEU A 194 -2.16 11.52 5.12
C LEU A 194 -2.07 11.11 3.65
N LEU A 195 -0.97 11.47 3.01
CA LEU A 195 -0.60 11.02 1.67
C LEU A 195 0.60 10.09 1.77
N MET A 196 0.57 9.03 0.98
CA MET A 196 1.67 8.07 0.90
C MET A 196 2.32 8.17 -0.47
N ILE A 197 3.64 8.25 -0.48
CA ILE A 197 4.46 8.31 -1.70
C ILE A 197 5.48 7.19 -1.72
N PRO A 198 5.57 6.41 -2.80
CA PRO A 198 6.57 5.36 -2.93
C PRO A 198 7.88 5.92 -3.47
N GLY A 199 9.01 5.35 -3.07
CA GLY A 199 10.21 5.39 -3.90
C GLY A 199 10.05 4.51 -5.15
N TYR A 200 11.07 4.46 -6.01
CA TYR A 200 11.06 3.58 -7.19
C TYR A 200 10.75 2.13 -6.81
N ALA A 201 9.76 1.54 -7.49
CA ALA A 201 9.22 0.20 -7.24
C ALA A 201 8.75 -0.03 -5.79
N ALA A 202 8.47 1.01 -5.01
CA ALA A 202 8.18 0.94 -3.57
C ALA A 202 9.21 0.08 -2.79
N SER A 203 10.45 0.08 -3.23
CA SER A 203 11.52 -0.82 -2.78
C SER A 203 11.77 -0.74 -1.27
N ALA A 204 12.07 -1.89 -0.65
CA ALA A 204 12.49 -1.98 0.75
C ALA A 204 13.98 -1.72 0.97
N TYR A 205 14.75 -1.43 -0.07
CA TYR A 205 16.20 -1.31 0.00
C TYR A 205 16.65 0.15 -0.01
N SER A 206 17.49 0.52 0.96
CA SER A 206 18.01 1.88 1.15
C SER A 206 18.80 2.41 -0.05
N SER A 207 19.39 1.53 -0.83
CA SER A 207 20.07 1.88 -2.10
C SER A 207 19.11 2.42 -3.17
N ILE A 208 17.81 2.28 -2.98
CA ILE A 208 16.76 2.76 -3.89
C ILE A 208 15.94 3.84 -3.20
N TYR A 209 15.29 3.54 -2.07
CA TYR A 209 14.44 4.54 -1.39
C TYR A 209 15.24 5.70 -0.79
N GLY A 210 16.56 5.57 -0.64
CA GLY A 210 17.42 6.69 -0.24
C GLY A 210 17.43 7.87 -1.22
N TYR A 211 16.88 7.71 -2.41
CA TYR A 211 16.66 8.78 -3.38
C TYR A 211 15.24 9.37 -3.35
N LEU A 212 14.35 8.86 -2.48
CA LEU A 212 13.01 9.42 -2.30
C LEU A 212 13.12 10.80 -1.66
N GLU A 213 12.52 11.79 -2.31
CA GLU A 213 12.45 13.17 -1.82
C GLU A 213 11.10 13.40 -1.14
N ILE A 214 11.14 13.70 0.16
CA ILE A 214 9.94 13.98 0.95
C ILE A 214 9.90 15.48 1.24
N PRO A 215 8.80 16.19 0.91
CA PRO A 215 8.67 17.62 1.23
C PRO A 215 8.79 17.89 2.74
N GLU A 216 9.65 18.85 3.10
CA GLU A 216 9.89 19.23 4.51
C GLU A 216 8.75 20.08 5.11
N ASP A 217 7.92 20.69 4.27
CA ASP A 217 6.86 21.62 4.66
C ASP A 217 5.47 20.97 4.77
N ASP A 218 5.36 19.65 4.53
CA ASP A 218 4.13 18.87 4.70
C ASP A 218 4.31 17.73 5.70
N ASN A 219 3.78 17.89 6.89
CA ASN A 219 3.87 16.90 7.97
C ASN A 219 2.95 15.68 7.80
N TYR A 220 2.14 15.65 6.76
CA TYR A 220 1.18 14.57 6.49
C TYR A 220 1.57 13.74 5.25
N ILE A 221 2.87 13.59 5.03
CA ILE A 221 3.42 12.71 4.01
C ILE A 221 4.09 11.51 4.68
N ALA A 222 3.85 10.31 4.18
CA ALA A 222 4.51 9.08 4.61
C ALA A 222 5.20 8.39 3.44
N ALA A 223 6.37 7.82 3.67
CA ALA A 223 7.00 6.92 2.72
C ALA A 223 6.23 5.60 2.65
N SER A 224 5.85 5.19 1.44
CA SER A 224 5.27 3.88 1.17
C SER A 224 6.36 2.89 0.77
N VAL A 225 6.46 1.79 1.50
CA VAL A 225 7.47 0.74 1.28
C VAL A 225 6.77 -0.61 1.16
N HIS A 226 7.15 -1.41 0.16
CA HIS A 226 6.70 -2.79 0.03
C HIS A 226 7.87 -3.70 0.43
N ALA A 227 7.68 -4.47 1.49
CA ALA A 227 8.78 -5.18 2.14
C ALA A 227 8.48 -6.68 2.30
N TYR A 228 8.48 -7.41 1.18
CA TYR A 228 8.46 -8.87 1.15
C TYR A 228 9.85 -9.41 1.53
N CYS A 229 10.21 -9.25 2.79
CA CYS A 229 11.57 -9.45 3.29
C CYS A 229 11.65 -10.46 4.43
N PRO A 230 12.74 -11.22 4.55
CA PRO A 230 13.84 -11.34 3.55
C PRO A 230 13.32 -11.95 2.25
N TYR A 231 13.69 -11.39 1.10
CA TYR A 231 13.08 -11.78 -0.17
C TYR A 231 13.19 -13.29 -0.46
N ASN A 232 14.36 -13.87 -0.25
CA ASN A 232 14.58 -15.31 -0.50
C ASN A 232 13.74 -16.23 0.41
N PHE A 233 13.39 -15.79 1.62
CA PHE A 233 12.46 -16.50 2.49
C PHE A 233 11.01 -16.22 2.09
N ALA A 234 10.67 -14.97 1.84
CA ALA A 234 9.30 -14.53 1.67
C ALA A 234 8.69 -14.92 0.30
N MET A 235 9.48 -14.81 -0.78
CA MET A 235 8.99 -15.00 -2.16
C MET A 235 10.02 -15.64 -3.10
N GLY A 236 11.32 -15.53 -2.82
CA GLY A 236 12.40 -15.96 -3.72
C GLY A 236 12.66 -17.47 -3.69
N ASP A 237 13.82 -17.87 -4.18
CA ASP A 237 14.23 -19.28 -4.34
C ASP A 237 15.03 -19.84 -3.15
N GLY A 238 14.90 -19.25 -1.95
CA GLY A 238 15.62 -19.65 -0.77
C GLY A 238 15.03 -20.85 -0.03
N ASP A 239 15.59 -21.16 1.15
CA ASP A 239 14.98 -22.08 2.09
C ASP A 239 13.78 -21.42 2.78
N HIS A 240 12.59 -21.92 2.50
CA HIS A 240 11.36 -21.44 3.09
C HIS A 240 10.94 -22.22 4.35
N MET A 241 11.57 -23.35 4.62
CA MET A 241 11.15 -24.26 5.72
C MET A 241 11.66 -23.81 7.08
N THR A 242 12.66 -22.91 7.11
CA THR A 242 13.25 -22.40 8.34
C THR A 242 13.46 -20.89 8.26
N PHE A 243 12.93 -20.15 9.23
CA PHE A 243 13.29 -18.74 9.40
C PHE A 243 14.60 -18.65 10.20
N SER A 244 15.70 -18.66 9.47
CA SER A 244 17.06 -18.81 9.98
C SER A 244 17.61 -17.52 10.62
N ASP A 245 18.74 -17.65 11.35
CA ASP A 245 19.45 -16.48 11.87
C ASP A 245 20.03 -15.60 10.76
N THR A 246 20.32 -16.16 9.58
CA THR A 246 20.69 -15.36 8.39
C THR A 246 19.51 -14.50 7.93
N ASN A 247 18.30 -15.07 7.90
CA ASN A 247 17.08 -14.33 7.56
C ASN A 247 16.83 -13.19 8.57
N LYS A 248 17.01 -13.46 9.87
CA LYS A 248 16.87 -12.44 10.92
C LYS A 248 17.88 -11.30 10.74
N THR A 249 19.13 -11.64 10.44
CA THR A 249 20.20 -10.64 10.21
C THR A 249 19.89 -9.76 9.01
N GLU A 250 19.36 -10.33 7.93
CA GLU A 250 18.92 -9.55 6.76
C GLU A 250 17.73 -8.63 7.11
N LEU A 251 16.76 -9.15 7.83
CA LEU A 251 15.60 -8.38 8.25
C LEU A 251 15.97 -7.25 9.22
N ASP A 252 16.90 -7.52 10.17
CA ASP A 252 17.48 -6.51 11.05
C ASP A 252 18.09 -5.35 10.26
N LYS A 253 18.84 -5.67 9.20
CA LYS A 253 19.45 -4.65 8.35
C LYS A 253 18.40 -3.79 7.68
N ILE A 254 17.37 -4.40 7.11
CA ILE A 254 16.29 -3.69 6.42
C ILE A 254 15.59 -2.72 7.36
N PHE A 255 15.19 -3.17 8.56
CA PHE A 255 14.52 -2.28 9.52
C PHE A 255 15.45 -1.19 10.08
N LYS A 256 16.74 -1.49 10.29
CA LYS A 256 17.74 -0.49 10.70
C LYS A 256 17.98 0.56 9.61
N ASP A 257 18.00 0.15 8.35
CA ASP A 257 18.10 1.08 7.22
C ASP A 257 16.86 1.99 7.14
N ILE A 258 15.65 1.44 7.31
CA ILE A 258 14.41 2.21 7.39
C ILE A 258 14.44 3.17 8.59
N GLN A 259 14.90 2.70 9.75
CA GLN A 259 15.05 3.53 10.95
C GLN A 259 15.97 4.71 10.68
N THR A 260 17.13 4.46 10.10
CA THR A 260 18.15 5.50 9.84
C THR A 260 17.67 6.51 8.80
N THR A 261 17.00 6.05 7.75
CA THR A 261 16.58 6.93 6.64
C THR A 261 15.33 7.73 6.96
N PHE A 262 14.38 7.15 7.68
CA PHE A 262 13.07 7.73 7.86
C PHE A 262 12.70 8.00 9.33
N THR A 263 12.59 6.96 10.16
CA THR A 263 11.98 7.16 11.49
C THR A 263 12.85 7.96 12.45
N ASN A 264 14.17 7.97 12.30
CA ASN A 264 15.08 8.84 13.05
C ASN A 264 15.01 10.31 12.59
N GLU A 265 14.53 10.55 11.38
CA GLU A 265 14.33 11.89 10.81
C GLU A 265 12.86 12.33 10.93
N ASP A 266 12.08 11.65 11.79
CA ASP A 266 10.66 11.89 12.02
C ASP A 266 9.75 11.72 10.80
N ILE A 267 10.24 11.09 9.75
CA ILE A 267 9.49 10.77 8.55
C ILE A 267 8.63 9.53 8.80
N PRO A 268 7.30 9.62 8.67
CA PRO A 268 6.43 8.46 8.80
C PRO A 268 6.68 7.44 7.67
N VAL A 269 6.62 6.17 8.02
CA VAL A 269 6.68 5.06 7.07
C VAL A 269 5.45 4.19 7.22
N VAL A 270 4.91 3.73 6.10
CA VAL A 270 3.89 2.68 6.04
C VAL A 270 4.44 1.55 5.18
N ILE A 271 4.47 0.35 5.72
CA ILE A 271 4.72 -0.84 4.90
C ILE A 271 3.39 -1.23 4.27
N GLY A 272 3.18 -0.75 3.03
CA GLY A 272 1.93 -0.93 2.29
C GLY A 272 1.68 -2.37 1.86
N GLU A 273 2.75 -3.15 1.69
CA GLU A 273 2.66 -4.57 1.37
C GLU A 273 3.78 -5.35 2.05
N PHE A 274 3.42 -6.44 2.71
CA PHE A 274 4.34 -7.47 3.19
C PHE A 274 3.61 -8.80 3.28
N SER A 275 4.30 -9.89 3.06
CA SER A 275 3.80 -11.25 3.26
C SER A 275 4.95 -12.24 3.12
N ALA A 276 4.74 -13.48 3.56
CA ALA A 276 5.57 -14.63 3.18
C ALA A 276 4.68 -15.70 2.54
N SER A 277 5.07 -16.13 1.35
CA SER A 277 4.36 -17.13 0.55
C SER A 277 4.21 -18.45 1.30
N ASN A 278 3.09 -19.12 1.10
CA ASN A 278 2.81 -20.39 1.74
C ASN A 278 3.46 -21.58 0.98
N TYR A 279 4.62 -22.01 1.42
CA TYR A 279 5.33 -23.20 0.97
C TYR A 279 5.02 -24.43 1.85
N ASN A 280 3.85 -24.48 2.50
CA ASN A 280 3.51 -25.46 3.54
C ASN A 280 4.44 -25.40 4.77
N ASN A 281 4.83 -24.19 5.13
CA ASN A 281 5.84 -23.83 6.12
C ASN A 281 5.26 -22.94 7.23
N THR A 282 4.08 -23.28 7.73
CA THR A 282 3.33 -22.44 8.69
C THR A 282 4.17 -22.06 9.91
N GLU A 283 4.94 -22.98 10.50
CA GLU A 283 5.77 -22.67 11.67
C GLU A 283 6.85 -21.61 11.36
N ALA A 284 7.55 -21.77 10.23
CA ALA A 284 8.57 -20.80 9.81
C ALA A 284 7.95 -19.43 9.51
N ARG A 285 6.75 -19.39 8.94
CA ARG A 285 5.99 -18.14 8.70
C ARG A 285 5.53 -17.48 10.01
N VAL A 286 5.18 -18.27 11.02
CA VAL A 286 4.85 -17.76 12.38
C VAL A 286 6.08 -17.12 13.01
N ASP A 287 7.25 -17.77 12.95
CA ASP A 287 8.50 -17.21 13.45
C ASP A 287 8.87 -15.91 12.73
N TRP A 288 8.76 -15.91 11.41
CA TRP A 288 8.98 -14.73 10.58
C TRP A 288 8.03 -13.59 10.95
N ALA A 289 6.74 -13.85 11.02
CA ALA A 289 5.72 -12.84 11.34
C ALA A 289 5.95 -12.21 12.70
N THR A 290 6.26 -13.04 13.71
CA THR A 290 6.59 -12.59 15.07
C THR A 290 7.80 -11.66 15.07
N TYR A 291 8.86 -12.04 14.36
CA TYR A 291 10.10 -11.25 14.31
C TYR A 291 9.89 -9.94 13.55
N TYR A 292 9.20 -10.00 12.41
CA TYR A 292 8.90 -8.86 11.56
C TYR A 292 8.06 -7.81 12.29
N LEU A 293 6.95 -8.23 12.89
CA LEU A 293 6.04 -7.30 13.58
C LEU A 293 6.64 -6.71 14.87
N ASN A 294 7.56 -7.43 15.54
CA ASN A 294 8.32 -6.85 16.65
C ASN A 294 9.16 -5.65 16.20
N TRP A 295 9.85 -5.73 15.05
CA TRP A 295 10.56 -4.59 14.47
C TRP A 295 9.60 -3.45 14.10
N ALA A 296 8.56 -3.75 13.34
CA ALA A 296 7.59 -2.76 12.90
C ALA A 296 6.96 -2.02 14.08
N LYS A 297 6.55 -2.74 15.12
CA LYS A 297 5.97 -2.16 16.35
C LYS A 297 6.94 -1.25 17.07
N LYS A 298 8.20 -1.67 17.25
CA LYS A 298 9.25 -0.85 17.89
C LYS A 298 9.51 0.46 17.15
N LEU A 299 9.47 0.44 15.83
CA LEU A 299 9.67 1.63 15.00
C LEU A 299 8.37 2.44 14.76
N GLY A 300 7.22 1.94 15.21
CA GLY A 300 5.95 2.61 15.01
C GLY A 300 5.45 2.59 13.56
N ILE A 301 5.75 1.53 12.82
CA ILE A 301 5.44 1.36 11.41
C ILE A 301 4.21 0.47 11.27
N PRO A 302 3.07 0.99 10.78
CA PRO A 302 1.94 0.15 10.40
C PRO A 302 2.27 -0.68 9.16
N CYS A 303 1.82 -1.94 9.16
CA CYS A 303 2.09 -2.90 8.09
C CYS A 303 0.80 -3.47 7.55
N PHE A 304 0.71 -3.58 6.22
CA PHE A 304 -0.47 -4.07 5.51
C PHE A 304 -0.17 -5.42 4.87
N LEU A 305 -0.76 -6.48 5.45
CA LEU A 305 -0.59 -7.86 5.00
C LEU A 305 -1.16 -8.02 3.59
N TRP A 306 -0.34 -8.50 2.64
CA TRP A 306 -0.82 -8.80 1.30
C TRP A 306 -1.58 -10.12 1.28
N ASP A 307 -2.84 -10.07 0.88
CA ASP A 307 -3.68 -11.23 0.58
C ASP A 307 -4.19 -11.15 -0.85
N ASN A 308 -3.99 -12.21 -1.62
CA ASN A 308 -4.50 -12.35 -2.97
C ASN A 308 -5.46 -13.55 -3.13
N ASN A 309 -5.86 -14.17 -2.03
CA ASN A 309 -6.69 -15.38 -1.99
C ASN A 309 -6.07 -16.60 -2.72
N ALA A 310 -4.78 -16.54 -3.10
CA ALA A 310 -4.14 -17.64 -3.80
C ALA A 310 -3.59 -18.69 -2.81
N ILE A 311 -3.93 -19.93 -3.06
CA ILE A 311 -3.38 -21.08 -2.32
C ILE A 311 -2.28 -21.76 -3.11
N ASN A 312 -1.34 -22.39 -2.41
CA ASN A 312 -0.27 -23.16 -3.04
C ASN A 312 -0.84 -24.40 -3.73
N ASN A 313 -0.74 -24.43 -5.06
CA ASN A 313 -1.11 -25.59 -5.90
C ASN A 313 0.09 -26.26 -6.55
N GLY A 314 1.32 -25.95 -6.08
CA GLY A 314 2.58 -26.50 -6.58
C GLY A 314 3.18 -25.76 -7.78
N SER A 315 2.39 -24.96 -8.51
CA SER A 315 2.90 -24.19 -9.68
C SER A 315 2.99 -22.68 -9.40
N ASN A 316 2.35 -22.19 -8.33
CA ASN A 316 2.28 -20.78 -7.96
C ASN A 316 2.76 -20.52 -6.53
N ALA A 317 3.68 -21.33 -6.02
CA ALA A 317 4.05 -21.28 -4.60
C ALA A 317 4.53 -19.88 -4.16
N SER A 318 5.30 -19.17 -4.99
CA SER A 318 5.78 -17.81 -4.71
C SER A 318 4.65 -16.76 -4.62
N GLU A 319 3.52 -17.01 -5.24
CA GLU A 319 2.35 -16.13 -5.26
C GLU A 319 1.22 -16.61 -4.33
N SER A 320 1.50 -17.59 -3.47
CA SER A 320 0.49 -18.14 -2.56
C SER A 320 0.39 -17.33 -1.26
N HIS A 321 -0.25 -16.17 -1.36
CA HIS A 321 -0.50 -15.24 -0.28
C HIS A 321 -1.97 -15.28 0.21
N GLY A 322 -2.63 -16.41 0.09
CA GLY A 322 -4.01 -16.58 0.59
C GLY A 322 -4.03 -16.71 2.11
N TYR A 323 -4.69 -15.78 2.77
CA TYR A 323 -4.99 -15.83 4.21
C TYR A 323 -6.48 -16.02 4.44
N LEU A 324 -7.32 -15.29 3.72
CA LEU A 324 -8.79 -15.38 3.78
C LEU A 324 -9.33 -16.09 2.52
N ASP A 325 -10.05 -17.19 2.68
CA ASP A 325 -10.88 -17.73 1.60
C ASP A 325 -12.09 -16.81 1.41
N ARG A 326 -12.03 -16.04 0.33
CA ARG A 326 -13.03 -15.01 0.03
C ARG A 326 -14.39 -15.56 -0.39
N SER A 327 -14.48 -16.84 -0.71
CA SER A 327 -15.74 -17.49 -1.06
C SER A 327 -16.48 -17.99 0.16
N SER A 328 -15.76 -18.58 1.13
CA SER A 328 -16.34 -19.12 2.36
C SER A 328 -16.27 -18.15 3.54
N LEU A 329 -15.48 -17.08 3.43
CA LEU A 329 -15.15 -16.14 4.51
C LEU A 329 -14.51 -16.82 5.74
N GLN A 330 -13.76 -17.90 5.50
CA GLN A 330 -12.98 -18.61 6.50
C GLN A 330 -11.49 -18.35 6.29
N TRP A 331 -10.74 -18.24 7.39
CA TRP A 331 -9.29 -18.13 7.31
C TRP A 331 -8.69 -19.48 6.91
N PHE A 332 -7.74 -19.45 5.97
CA PHE A 332 -7.03 -20.67 5.60
C PHE A 332 -6.23 -21.22 6.78
N SER A 333 -6.44 -22.48 7.14
CA SER A 333 -5.84 -23.10 8.31
C SER A 333 -4.30 -23.08 8.34
N ALA A 334 -3.64 -23.05 7.17
CA ALA A 334 -2.20 -22.91 7.06
C ALA A 334 -1.71 -21.45 7.24
N SER A 335 -2.60 -20.48 7.19
CA SER A 335 -2.26 -19.03 7.23
C SER A 335 -2.82 -18.33 8.47
N GLU A 336 -3.90 -18.82 9.06
CA GLU A 336 -4.49 -18.24 10.26
C GLU A 336 -3.51 -18.15 11.45
N PRO A 337 -2.68 -19.15 11.75
CA PRO A 337 -1.69 -19.06 12.83
C PRO A 337 -0.65 -17.93 12.61
N VAL A 338 -0.38 -17.58 11.35
CA VAL A 338 0.53 -16.47 11.00
C VAL A 338 -0.09 -15.13 11.38
N ILE A 339 -1.39 -14.94 11.09
CA ILE A 339 -2.13 -13.74 11.51
C ILE A 339 -2.21 -13.67 13.05
N ASP A 340 -2.52 -14.78 13.70
CA ASP A 340 -2.61 -14.82 15.17
C ASP A 340 -1.29 -14.45 15.84
N ALA A 341 -0.16 -14.85 15.26
CA ALA A 341 1.16 -14.44 15.72
C ALA A 341 1.39 -12.91 15.54
N MET A 342 0.98 -12.35 14.40
CA MET A 342 1.06 -10.91 14.15
C MET A 342 0.25 -10.12 15.18
N LEU A 343 -1.00 -10.50 15.40
CA LEU A 343 -1.90 -9.85 16.36
C LEU A 343 -1.36 -9.97 17.78
N SER A 344 -0.85 -11.15 18.15
CA SER A 344 -0.25 -11.35 19.48
C SER A 344 0.94 -10.44 19.75
N VAL A 345 1.77 -10.14 18.74
CA VAL A 345 2.86 -9.16 18.88
C VAL A 345 2.31 -7.76 19.11
N LEU A 346 1.25 -7.37 18.40
CA LEU A 346 0.66 -6.05 18.56
C LEU A 346 -0.02 -5.87 19.93
N ASP A 347 -0.64 -6.91 20.46
CA ASP A 347 -1.30 -6.93 21.77
C ASP A 347 -0.31 -6.98 22.94
N ASP A 348 0.94 -7.42 22.71
CA ASP A 348 1.96 -7.50 23.75
C ASP A 348 2.33 -6.13 24.31
N SER A 349 1.85 -5.82 25.51
CA SER A 349 2.12 -4.54 26.17
C SER A 349 3.56 -4.36 26.66
N SER A 350 4.39 -5.42 26.63
CA SER A 350 5.81 -5.36 27.02
C SER A 350 6.66 -4.53 26.04
N VAL A 351 6.23 -4.47 24.77
CA VAL A 351 6.82 -3.62 23.73
C VAL A 351 5.86 -2.49 23.39
N LYS A 352 6.28 -1.25 23.63
CA LYS A 352 5.45 -0.09 23.26
C LYS A 352 5.61 0.22 21.79
N TRP A 353 4.51 0.65 21.16
CA TRP A 353 4.50 1.16 19.81
C TRP A 353 5.43 2.38 19.67
N GLY A 354 6.31 2.33 18.70
CA GLY A 354 7.26 3.40 18.42
C GLY A 354 8.34 3.59 19.51
N SER A 355 8.60 2.57 20.35
CA SER A 355 9.55 2.69 21.46
C SER A 355 10.99 2.98 21.05
N GLU A 356 11.36 2.62 19.81
CA GLU A 356 12.70 2.87 19.23
C GLU A 356 12.66 3.93 18.11
N ARG A 357 11.50 4.56 17.88
CA ARG A 357 11.38 5.68 16.96
C ARG A 357 11.81 6.96 17.67
N HIS A 358 12.62 7.79 17.01
CA HIS A 358 12.85 9.16 17.46
C HIS A 358 11.54 9.95 17.26
N LEU A 359 10.88 10.29 18.37
CA LEU A 359 9.70 11.13 18.35
C LEU A 359 10.12 12.55 18.74
N PRO A 360 9.79 13.59 17.94
CA PRO A 360 9.97 14.96 18.40
C PRO A 360 9.17 15.15 19.69
N GLU A 361 9.72 15.91 20.65
CA GLU A 361 8.98 16.35 21.83
C GLU A 361 7.86 17.29 21.36
N TYR A 362 6.69 16.76 21.05
CA TYR A 362 5.50 17.57 20.85
C TYR A 362 5.16 18.25 22.17
N LYS A 363 5.36 19.56 22.25
CA LYS A 363 4.84 20.34 23.36
C LYS A 363 3.32 20.35 23.22
N HIS A 364 2.62 19.93 24.27
CA HIS A 364 1.14 19.91 24.36
C HIS A 364 0.46 21.25 24.02
N SER A 365 1.22 22.34 23.82
CA SER A 365 0.71 23.64 23.39
C SER A 365 0.22 23.68 21.96
N ASP A 366 0.61 22.72 21.11
CA ASP A 366 0.30 22.76 19.68
C ASP A 366 -1.03 22.03 19.34
N LEU A 367 -1.59 21.29 20.32
CA LEU A 367 -2.88 20.61 20.15
C LEU A 367 -4.08 21.38 20.75
N SER A 368 -3.84 22.46 21.49
CA SER A 368 -4.93 23.21 22.17
C SER A 368 -5.74 24.10 21.22
N ASP A 369 -5.25 24.38 20.03
CA ASP A 369 -5.92 25.26 19.06
C ASP A 369 -6.81 24.51 18.04
N ALA A 370 -6.76 23.18 18.01
CA ALA A 370 -7.54 22.35 17.11
C ALA A 370 -8.93 21.94 17.63
N THR A 371 -9.28 22.30 18.88
CA THR A 371 -10.57 21.92 19.51
C THR A 371 -11.54 23.07 19.70
N SER A 372 -11.32 24.21 19.03
CA SER A 372 -12.26 25.34 19.07
C SER A 372 -12.50 25.91 17.67
N VAL A 373 -13.20 25.16 16.83
CA VAL A 373 -14.08 25.70 15.76
C VAL A 373 -15.28 24.78 15.63
#